data_9433e4ca9c718322de6d0b5b0d3b2e47
#
_entry.id   9433e4ca9c718322de6d0b5b0d3b2e47
#
_cell.length_a   1.000
_cell.length_b   1.000
_cell.length_c   1.000
_cell.angle_alpha   90.00
_cell.angle_beta   90.00
_cell.angle_gamma   90.00
#
_symmetry.space_group_name_H-M   'P 1'
#
loop_
_entity.id
_entity.type
_entity.pdbx_description
1 polymer ?
#
loop_
_entity_poly.entity_id
_entity_poly.type
_entity_poly.pdbx_seq_one_letter_code
_entity_poly.pdbx_strand_id
1 'polypeptide(L)'
;MSRTFPTLITAKYQRYLEGFQTAHSDPAWLSSLLDSNPKYPLFAEHLQLLWGCSDFVGQQCQLHPMEFQALVESGDLQRSYSTEDYQQRIEQRLPSDCSEEQLSQQLRLFRRRELIRIIWRDFCRLADTRETVR
;
A
#
# COMPACT_ATOMS: atom_id res chain seq x y z
N MET A 1 -1.35 -8.30 -21.35
CA MET A 1 -2.76 -8.63 -21.11
C MET A 1 -3.20 -8.13 -19.75
N SER A 2 -4.31 -7.44 -19.71
CA SER A 2 -4.88 -7.02 -18.45
C SER A 2 -5.58 -8.21 -17.77
N ARG A 3 -5.45 -8.27 -16.44
CA ARG A 3 -6.11 -9.29 -15.63
C ARG A 3 -7.58 -8.93 -15.45
N THR A 4 -8.45 -9.92 -15.58
CA THR A 4 -9.88 -9.73 -15.33
C THR A 4 -10.20 -10.21 -13.92
N PHE A 5 -10.85 -9.35 -13.13
CA PHE A 5 -11.24 -9.67 -11.75
C PHE A 5 -12.73 -9.95 -11.66
N PRO A 6 -13.16 -10.79 -10.69
CA PRO A 6 -14.58 -10.98 -10.42
C PRO A 6 -15.30 -9.66 -10.12
N THR A 7 -16.60 -9.63 -10.39
CA THR A 7 -17.41 -8.43 -10.21
C THR A 7 -17.34 -7.87 -8.79
N LEU A 8 -17.35 -8.74 -7.78
CA LEU A 8 -17.28 -8.31 -6.38
C LEU A 8 -15.98 -7.57 -6.07
N ILE A 9 -14.85 -8.08 -6.57
CA ILE A 9 -13.54 -7.43 -6.38
C ILE A 9 -13.53 -6.06 -7.07
N THR A 10 -14.03 -6.00 -8.28
CA THR A 10 -14.11 -4.74 -9.04
C THR A 10 -14.99 -3.71 -8.34
N ALA A 11 -16.13 -4.12 -7.80
CA ALA A 11 -17.05 -3.23 -7.10
C ALA A 11 -16.41 -2.66 -5.82
N LYS A 12 -15.73 -3.49 -5.03
CA LYS A 12 -15.02 -3.04 -3.84
C LYS A 12 -13.89 -2.08 -4.18
N TYR A 13 -13.12 -2.42 -5.22
CA TYR A 13 -12.04 -1.56 -5.68
C TYR A 13 -12.58 -0.17 -6.05
N GLN A 14 -13.65 -0.10 -6.83
CA GLN A 14 -14.23 1.18 -7.24
C GLN A 14 -14.67 2.01 -6.04
N ARG A 15 -15.27 1.37 -5.04
CA ARG A 15 -15.70 2.06 -3.83
C ARG A 15 -14.52 2.67 -3.07
N TYR A 16 -13.45 1.92 -2.90
CA TYR A 16 -12.25 2.42 -2.21
C TYR A 16 -11.54 3.47 -3.05
N LEU A 17 -11.54 3.32 -4.37
CA LEU A 17 -10.95 4.32 -5.27
C LEU A 17 -11.66 5.66 -5.13
N GLU A 18 -12.99 5.66 -5.16
CA GLU A 18 -13.77 6.89 -5.00
C GLU A 18 -13.53 7.53 -3.63
N GLY A 19 -13.53 6.73 -2.57
CA GLY A 19 -13.26 7.22 -1.22
C GLY A 19 -11.86 7.78 -1.07
N PHE A 20 -10.88 7.13 -1.65
CA PHE A 20 -9.49 7.60 -1.61
C PHE A 20 -9.34 8.94 -2.35
N GLN A 21 -9.90 9.04 -3.53
CA GLN A 21 -9.82 10.28 -4.32
C GLN A 21 -10.53 11.45 -3.64
N THR A 22 -11.61 11.17 -2.91
CA THR A 22 -12.29 12.19 -2.11
C THR A 22 -11.45 12.63 -0.91
N ALA A 23 -10.77 11.71 -0.27
CA ALA A 23 -9.97 11.98 0.93
C ALA A 23 -8.62 12.59 0.64
N HIS A 24 -8.04 12.30 -0.53
CA HIS A 24 -6.71 12.77 -0.89
C HIS A 24 -6.74 14.22 -1.37
N SER A 25 -5.74 15.00 -0.96
CA SER A 25 -5.66 16.41 -1.33
C SER A 25 -5.36 16.64 -2.82
N ASP A 26 -4.78 15.65 -3.49
CA ASP A 26 -4.47 15.71 -4.92
C ASP A 26 -5.00 14.46 -5.63
N PRO A 27 -6.26 14.47 -6.10
CA PRO A 27 -6.83 13.31 -6.78
C PRO A 27 -6.08 12.92 -8.06
N ALA A 28 -5.40 13.86 -8.70
CA ALA A 28 -4.67 13.60 -9.94
C ALA A 28 -3.44 12.71 -9.71
N TRP A 29 -2.91 12.67 -8.49
CA TRP A 29 -1.75 11.84 -8.18
C TRP A 29 -2.00 10.35 -8.50
N LEU A 30 -3.07 9.80 -7.96
CA LEU A 30 -3.39 8.39 -8.18
C LEU A 30 -3.76 8.11 -9.63
N SER A 31 -4.56 8.98 -10.24
CA SER A 31 -4.96 8.83 -11.63
C SER A 31 -3.75 8.77 -12.56
N SER A 32 -2.75 9.62 -12.32
CA SER A 32 -1.51 9.59 -13.10
C SER A 32 -0.77 8.28 -12.95
N LEU A 33 -0.70 7.73 -11.74
CA LEU A 33 -0.02 6.45 -11.49
C LEU A 33 -0.75 5.28 -12.14
N LEU A 34 -2.07 5.33 -12.20
CA LEU A 34 -2.86 4.28 -12.84
C LEU A 34 -2.70 4.30 -14.36
N ASP A 35 -2.52 5.49 -14.94
CA ASP A 35 -2.28 5.62 -16.38
C ASP A 35 -0.89 5.15 -16.79
N SER A 36 0.13 5.52 -16.01
CA SER A 36 1.51 5.18 -16.33
C SER A 36 2.36 5.17 -15.07
N ASN A 37 3.00 4.04 -14.80
CA ASN A 37 3.89 3.89 -13.65
C ASN A 37 5.09 3.04 -14.04
N PRO A 38 6.13 3.65 -14.66
CA PRO A 38 7.28 2.88 -15.13
C PRO A 38 8.09 2.23 -14.00
N LYS A 39 8.03 2.78 -12.79
CA LYS A 39 8.71 2.21 -11.62
C LYS A 39 7.98 0.99 -11.06
N TYR A 40 6.67 0.88 -11.32
CA TYR A 40 5.86 -0.22 -10.82
C TYR A 40 4.79 -0.56 -11.87
N PRO A 41 5.16 -1.27 -12.94
CA PRO A 41 4.23 -1.51 -14.07
C PRO A 41 2.95 -2.24 -13.71
N LEU A 42 2.98 -3.10 -12.68
CA LEU A 42 1.80 -3.87 -12.25
C LEU A 42 0.99 -3.15 -11.16
N PHE A 43 1.31 -1.90 -10.86
CA PHE A 43 0.67 -1.18 -9.76
C PHE A 43 -0.85 -1.15 -9.88
N ALA A 44 -1.38 -0.84 -11.06
CA ALA A 44 -2.83 -0.76 -11.26
C ALA A 44 -3.52 -2.11 -10.99
N GLU A 45 -2.95 -3.20 -11.48
CA GLU A 45 -3.51 -4.53 -11.24
C GLU A 45 -3.43 -4.92 -9.76
N HIS A 46 -2.29 -4.66 -9.13
CA HIS A 46 -2.09 -4.98 -7.73
C HIS A 46 -2.99 -4.13 -6.84
N LEU A 47 -3.19 -2.86 -7.17
CA LEU A 47 -4.10 -1.99 -6.43
C LEU A 47 -5.53 -2.53 -6.49
N GLN A 48 -6.00 -2.95 -7.67
CA GLN A 48 -7.31 -3.56 -7.80
C GLN A 48 -7.44 -4.81 -6.94
N LEU A 49 -6.41 -5.65 -6.94
CA LEU A 49 -6.40 -6.87 -6.15
C LEU A 49 -6.46 -6.55 -4.66
N LEU A 50 -5.62 -5.67 -4.18
CA LEU A 50 -5.55 -5.35 -2.75
C LEU A 50 -6.79 -4.64 -2.25
N TRP A 51 -7.27 -3.63 -2.94
CA TRP A 51 -8.47 -2.89 -2.53
C TRP A 51 -9.75 -3.71 -2.74
N GLY A 52 -9.71 -4.68 -3.64
CA GLY A 52 -10.84 -5.58 -3.87
C GLY A 52 -10.89 -6.76 -2.92
N CYS A 53 -9.75 -7.19 -2.39
CA CYS A 53 -9.66 -8.40 -1.57
C CYS A 53 -9.39 -8.11 -0.09
N SER A 54 -8.79 -6.98 0.24
CA SER A 54 -8.44 -6.64 1.62
C SER A 54 -9.14 -5.37 2.06
N ASP A 55 -10.19 -5.51 2.84
CA ASP A 55 -10.89 -4.35 3.41
C ASP A 55 -9.97 -3.55 4.33
N PHE A 56 -9.06 -4.22 5.04
CA PHE A 56 -8.10 -3.54 5.89
C PHE A 56 -7.24 -2.56 5.08
N VAL A 57 -6.63 -3.04 3.99
CA VAL A 57 -5.78 -2.18 3.16
C VAL A 57 -6.60 -1.03 2.54
N GLY A 58 -7.79 -1.34 2.01
CA GLY A 58 -8.64 -0.31 1.43
C GLY A 58 -9.01 0.77 2.43
N GLN A 59 -9.42 0.38 3.63
CA GLN A 59 -9.81 1.32 4.68
C GLN A 59 -8.63 2.17 5.16
N GLN A 60 -7.46 1.53 5.37
CA GLN A 60 -6.29 2.26 5.85
C GLN A 60 -5.79 3.26 4.81
N CYS A 61 -5.80 2.91 3.54
CA CYS A 61 -5.43 3.84 2.48
C CYS A 61 -6.39 5.03 2.41
N GLN A 62 -7.68 4.77 2.57
CA GLN A 62 -8.70 5.81 2.53
C GLN A 62 -8.63 6.75 3.73
N LEU A 63 -8.36 6.21 4.91
CA LEU A 63 -8.23 7.00 6.14
C LEU A 63 -6.91 7.79 6.19
N HIS A 64 -5.86 7.27 5.58
CA HIS A 64 -4.53 7.86 5.65
C HIS A 64 -3.90 7.96 4.25
N PRO A 65 -4.51 8.76 3.36
CA PRO A 65 -4.07 8.79 1.96
C PRO A 65 -2.64 9.28 1.77
N MET A 66 -2.18 10.23 2.59
CA MET A 66 -0.80 10.74 2.45
C MET A 66 0.23 9.72 2.90
N GLU A 67 -0.10 8.87 3.88
CA GLU A 67 0.77 7.77 4.28
C GLU A 67 0.90 6.74 3.16
N PHE A 68 -0.20 6.43 2.49
CA PHE A 68 -0.19 5.51 1.36
C PHE A 68 0.64 6.09 0.20
N GLN A 69 0.48 7.37 -0.09
CA GLN A 69 1.28 8.03 -1.11
C GLN A 69 2.77 7.91 -0.80
N ALA A 70 3.17 8.19 0.44
CA ALA A 70 4.56 8.09 0.85
C ALA A 70 5.09 6.67 0.70
N LEU A 71 4.28 5.67 1.03
CA LEU A 71 4.66 4.26 0.89
C LEU A 71 4.89 3.88 -0.57
N VAL A 72 3.99 4.30 -1.46
CA VAL A 72 4.13 4.05 -2.90
C VAL A 72 5.38 4.73 -3.46
N GLU A 73 5.59 5.99 -3.11
CA GLU A 73 6.70 6.78 -3.63
C GLU A 73 8.05 6.27 -3.14
N SER A 74 8.09 5.66 -1.96
CA SER A 74 9.33 5.08 -1.41
C SER A 74 9.81 3.85 -2.16
N GLY A 75 8.92 3.17 -2.91
CA GLY A 75 9.23 1.91 -3.56
C GLY A 75 9.19 0.70 -2.63
N ASP A 76 8.83 0.89 -1.38
CA ASP A 76 8.89 -0.16 -0.36
C ASP A 76 7.83 -1.24 -0.55
N LEU A 77 6.77 -0.99 -1.31
CA LEU A 77 5.80 -2.03 -1.67
C LEU A 77 6.43 -3.17 -2.45
N GLN A 78 7.53 -2.92 -3.14
CA GLN A 78 8.24 -3.90 -3.96
C GLN A 78 9.46 -4.50 -3.28
N ARG A 79 9.76 -4.10 -2.03
CA ARG A 79 10.95 -4.53 -1.31
C ARG A 79 10.64 -5.51 -0.19
N SER A 80 11.56 -6.46 0.03
CA SER A 80 11.59 -7.26 1.24
C SER A 80 12.55 -6.62 2.24
N TYR A 81 12.19 -6.66 3.52
CA TYR A 81 13.07 -6.18 4.58
C TYR A 81 13.61 -7.34 5.39
N SER A 82 14.91 -7.33 5.65
CA SER A 82 15.51 -8.17 6.68
C SER A 82 15.19 -7.60 8.06
N THR A 83 15.45 -8.37 9.12
CA THR A 83 15.27 -7.90 10.48
C THR A 83 16.10 -6.65 10.77
N GLU A 84 17.33 -6.61 10.24
CA GLU A 84 18.22 -5.47 10.40
C GLU A 84 17.66 -4.22 9.69
N ASP A 85 17.17 -4.37 8.48
CA ASP A 85 16.54 -3.27 7.75
C ASP A 85 15.33 -2.71 8.51
N TYR A 86 14.55 -3.60 9.10
CA TYR A 86 13.39 -3.23 9.89
C TYR A 86 13.78 -2.38 11.10
N GLN A 87 14.81 -2.81 11.83
CA GLN A 87 15.31 -2.08 12.99
C GLN A 87 15.87 -0.70 12.60
N GLN A 88 16.66 -0.64 11.53
CA GLN A 88 17.22 0.62 11.05
C GLN A 88 16.12 1.62 10.68
N ARG A 89 15.06 1.14 10.05
CA ARG A 89 13.97 2.03 9.65
C ARG A 89 13.19 2.57 10.85
N ILE A 90 13.01 1.75 11.88
CA ILE A 90 12.41 2.22 13.14
C ILE A 90 13.28 3.30 13.78
N GLU A 91 14.58 3.04 13.89
CA GLU A 91 15.52 3.97 14.50
C GLU A 91 15.59 5.30 13.77
N GLN A 92 15.57 5.28 12.44
CA GLN A 92 15.60 6.50 11.62
C GLN A 92 14.36 7.36 11.81
N ARG A 93 13.23 6.77 12.17
CA ARG A 93 11.98 7.49 12.38
C ARG A 93 11.86 8.09 13.77
N LEU A 94 12.70 7.65 14.71
CA LEU A 94 12.62 8.08 16.10
C LEU A 94 13.69 9.15 16.35
N PRO A 95 13.29 10.40 16.65
CA PRO A 95 14.25 11.40 17.08
C PRO A 95 14.83 11.02 18.43
N SER A 96 16.10 11.35 18.68
CA SER A 96 16.78 10.98 19.92
C SER A 96 16.15 11.56 21.18
N ASP A 97 15.34 12.60 21.04
CA ASP A 97 14.70 13.30 22.17
C ASP A 97 13.17 13.14 22.15
N CYS A 98 12.64 12.05 21.57
CA CYS A 98 11.20 11.92 21.47
C CYS A 98 10.57 11.59 22.83
N SER A 99 9.37 12.14 23.08
CA SER A 99 8.56 11.80 24.24
C SER A 99 7.91 10.42 24.02
N GLU A 100 7.36 9.84 25.10
CA GLU A 100 6.62 8.59 25.00
C GLU A 100 5.44 8.69 24.03
N GLU A 101 4.76 9.83 24.01
CA GLU A 101 3.64 10.05 23.10
C GLU A 101 4.11 10.06 21.64
N GLN A 102 5.22 10.75 21.36
CA GLN A 102 5.79 10.79 20.01
C GLN A 102 6.26 9.40 19.59
N LEU A 103 6.91 8.67 20.48
CA LEU A 103 7.34 7.30 20.24
C LEU A 103 6.15 6.42 19.89
N SER A 104 5.09 6.47 20.70
CA SER A 104 3.89 5.69 20.49
C SER A 104 3.24 6.00 19.13
N GLN A 105 3.15 7.27 18.77
CA GLN A 105 2.59 7.68 17.47
C GLN A 105 3.42 7.17 16.32
N GLN A 106 4.74 7.31 16.38
CA GLN A 106 5.62 6.84 15.32
C GLN A 106 5.57 5.34 15.15
N LEU A 107 5.50 4.60 16.26
CA LEU A 107 5.37 3.15 16.21
C LEU A 107 4.06 2.71 15.59
N ARG A 108 2.95 3.42 15.87
CA ARG A 108 1.66 3.12 15.25
C ARG A 108 1.69 3.36 13.74
N LEU A 109 2.26 4.49 13.33
CA LEU A 109 2.39 4.82 11.90
C LEU A 109 3.25 3.79 11.18
N PHE A 110 4.38 3.44 11.78
CA PHE A 110 5.29 2.47 11.21
C PHE A 110 4.63 1.09 11.11
N ARG A 111 3.94 0.67 12.16
CA ARG A 111 3.26 -0.63 12.21
C ARG A 111 2.17 -0.72 11.15
N ARG A 112 1.37 0.33 10.99
CA ARG A 112 0.33 0.40 9.95
C ARG A 112 0.94 0.28 8.57
N ARG A 113 1.99 1.04 8.32
CA ARG A 113 2.71 1.03 7.06
C ARG A 113 3.24 -0.37 6.73
N GLU A 114 3.84 -1.04 7.71
CA GLU A 114 4.40 -2.37 7.54
C GLU A 114 3.32 -3.42 7.32
N LEU A 115 2.19 -3.30 8.00
CA LEU A 115 1.07 -4.22 7.79
C LEU A 115 0.54 -4.11 6.35
N ILE A 116 0.36 -2.90 5.85
CA ILE A 116 -0.06 -2.69 4.46
C ILE A 116 0.96 -3.31 3.51
N ARG A 117 2.24 -3.07 3.73
CA ARG A 117 3.31 -3.58 2.89
C ARG A 117 3.35 -5.11 2.88
N ILE A 118 3.23 -5.73 4.04
CA ILE A 118 3.26 -7.19 4.17
C ILE A 118 2.06 -7.80 3.46
N ILE A 119 0.85 -7.30 3.73
CA ILE A 119 -0.37 -7.80 3.09
C ILE A 119 -0.29 -7.63 1.58
N TRP A 120 0.18 -6.47 1.13
CA TRP A 120 0.34 -6.18 -0.29
C TRP A 120 1.22 -7.23 -0.97
N ARG A 121 2.39 -7.48 -0.40
CA ARG A 121 3.33 -8.44 -0.97
C ARG A 121 2.78 -9.87 -0.96
N ASP A 122 2.12 -10.26 0.13
CA ASP A 122 1.56 -11.60 0.24
C ASP A 122 0.48 -11.86 -0.81
N PHE A 123 -0.46 -10.94 -1.00
CA PHE A 123 -1.49 -11.07 -2.02
C PHE A 123 -0.89 -11.09 -3.43
N CYS A 124 0.07 -10.23 -3.69
CA CYS A 124 0.71 -10.17 -5.01
C CYS A 124 1.50 -11.44 -5.31
N ARG A 125 2.20 -11.99 -4.33
CA ARG A 125 2.93 -13.25 -4.49
C ARG A 125 2.00 -14.41 -4.80
N LEU A 126 0.88 -14.50 -4.09
CA LEU A 126 -0.10 -15.56 -4.33
C LEU A 126 -0.70 -15.46 -5.73
N ALA A 127 -1.02 -14.26 -6.17
CA ALA A 127 -1.57 -14.04 -7.50
C ALA A 127 -0.57 -14.43 -8.58
N ASP A 128 0.69 -13.99 -8.43
CA ASP A 128 1.75 -14.29 -9.41
C ASP A 128 2.07 -15.78 -9.43
N THR A 129 2.08 -16.43 -8.27
CA THR A 129 2.33 -17.87 -8.16
C THR A 129 1.24 -18.68 -8.87
N ARG A 130 -0.02 -18.28 -8.73
CA ARG A 130 -1.13 -18.94 -9.42
C ARG A 130 -0.99 -18.87 -10.93
N GLU A 131 -0.52 -17.76 -11.45
CA GLU A 131 -0.28 -17.62 -12.88
C GLU A 131 0.88 -18.48 -13.36
N THR A 132 1.88 -18.68 -12.51
CA THR A 132 3.10 -19.41 -12.86
C THR A 132 2.91 -20.93 -12.81
N VAL A 133 2.02 -21.43 -11.97
CA VAL A 133 1.84 -22.86 -11.68
C VAL A 133 0.89 -23.56 -12.66
N ARG A 134 0.56 -22.98 -13.73
CA ARG A 134 -0.29 -23.65 -14.74
C ARG A 134 0.50 -24.61 -15.63
#